data_0ad1f4c0c47c21b0c05ea07085d8128d
#
_entry.id   0ad1f4c0c47c21b0c05ea07085d8128d
#
_cell.length_a   1.000
_cell.length_b   1.000
_cell.length_c   1.000
_cell.angle_alpha   90.00
_cell.angle_beta   90.00
_cell.angle_gamma   90.00
#
_symmetry.space_group_name_H-M   'P 1'
#
loop_
_entity.id
_entity.type
_entity.pdbx_description
1 polymer ?
#
loop_
_entity_poly.entity_id
_entity_poly.type
_entity_poly.pdbx_seq_one_letter_code
_entity_poly.pdbx_strand_id
1 'polypeptide(L)'
;MTPQATMTAAPPNGVPPPPGLPDDESPRARFRPSREAEARILLLIDAFSRKNKTQERYLEGRIKLAKLDFLLRYPRHLRQVLLAHGASPEQIAGIDPDEAPLDARMMRYRYGPWDPSYYAVLGSLIGRGLVDVKPLDKGFGYRTSVAGAGLAAAIRADDSFDPINQRLTLLRRYLDRSGNVLKNYLYEIPEIVDAAWHEDLT
;
A
#
# COMPACT_ATOMS: atom_id res chain seq x y z
N MET A 1 -10.45 -38.32 54.67
CA MET A 1 -9.57 -37.70 53.65
C MET A 1 -10.44 -36.76 52.80
N THR A 2 -10.35 -35.49 53.11
CA THR A 2 -11.18 -34.43 52.47
C THR A 2 -10.30 -33.75 51.39
N PRO A 3 -10.73 -33.58 50.14
CA PRO A 3 -9.94 -32.86 49.18
C PRO A 3 -10.10 -31.35 49.39
N GLN A 4 -8.96 -30.67 49.43
CA GLN A 4 -8.85 -29.22 49.52
C GLN A 4 -9.31 -28.55 48.19
N ALA A 5 -10.22 -27.60 48.35
CA ALA A 5 -10.63 -26.70 47.24
C ALA A 5 -9.52 -25.69 47.00
N THR A 6 -9.02 -25.64 45.77
CA THR A 6 -8.07 -24.65 45.32
C THR A 6 -8.85 -23.36 45.02
N MET A 7 -8.66 -22.35 45.87
CA MET A 7 -9.16 -20.98 45.62
C MET A 7 -8.38 -20.35 44.48
N THR A 8 -9.05 -20.14 43.35
CA THR A 8 -8.54 -19.30 42.25
C THR A 8 -8.74 -17.85 42.66
N ALA A 9 -7.66 -17.12 42.82
CA ALA A 9 -7.67 -15.68 43.13
C ALA A 9 -8.17 -14.88 41.94
N ALA A 10 -9.14 -14.01 42.20
CA ALA A 10 -9.60 -13.02 41.21
C ALA A 10 -8.54 -11.94 40.95
N PRO A 11 -8.41 -11.45 39.71
CA PRO A 11 -7.46 -10.37 39.40
C PRO A 11 -7.94 -9.04 40.02
N PRO A 12 -7.01 -8.18 40.49
CA PRO A 12 -7.37 -6.88 41.07
C PRO A 12 -7.68 -5.84 39.98
N ASN A 13 -8.73 -5.07 40.29
CA ASN A 13 -9.06 -3.73 39.80
C ASN A 13 -9.50 -3.53 38.34
N GLY A 14 -10.78 -3.44 38.24
CA GLY A 14 -11.72 -2.60 37.54
C GLY A 14 -11.20 -1.45 36.67
N VAL A 15 -10.65 -1.81 35.49
CA VAL A 15 -10.74 -0.91 34.34
C VAL A 15 -11.97 -1.39 33.58
N PRO A 16 -13.01 -0.55 33.39
CA PRO A 16 -14.13 -0.93 32.55
C PRO A 16 -13.60 -1.25 31.14
N PRO A 17 -14.12 -2.32 30.50
CA PRO A 17 -13.78 -2.58 29.09
C PRO A 17 -14.13 -1.34 28.28
N PRO A 18 -13.35 -1.01 27.24
CA PRO A 18 -13.68 0.08 26.33
C PRO A 18 -15.08 -0.16 25.75
N PRO A 19 -15.86 0.93 25.46
CA PRO A 19 -17.21 0.81 24.93
C PRO A 19 -17.22 -0.14 23.74
N GLY A 20 -18.15 -1.11 23.80
CA GLY A 20 -18.21 -2.24 22.89
C GLY A 20 -18.16 -1.81 21.43
N LEU A 21 -17.18 -2.34 20.73
CA LEU A 21 -17.18 -2.40 19.26
C LEU A 21 -18.41 -3.21 18.83
N PRO A 22 -19.08 -2.84 17.72
CA PRO A 22 -20.20 -3.63 17.21
C PRO A 22 -19.77 -5.09 17.05
N ASP A 23 -20.59 -6.01 17.53
CA ASP A 23 -20.29 -7.43 17.72
C ASP A 23 -19.95 -8.23 16.46
N ASP A 24 -19.98 -7.61 15.27
CA ASP A 24 -19.76 -8.28 13.97
C ASP A 24 -18.39 -8.04 13.34
N GLU A 25 -17.52 -7.25 13.94
CA GLU A 25 -16.16 -7.08 13.47
C GLU A 25 -15.15 -7.82 14.35
N SER A 26 -15.00 -9.14 14.12
CA SER A 26 -13.90 -9.85 14.74
C SER A 26 -12.57 -9.17 14.37
N PRO A 27 -11.59 -9.03 15.29
CA PRO A 27 -10.27 -8.46 14.99
C PRO A 27 -9.60 -9.10 13.77
N ARG A 28 -9.95 -10.36 13.46
CA ARG A 28 -9.46 -11.09 12.29
C ARG A 28 -10.07 -10.59 10.96
N ALA A 29 -11.29 -10.04 10.95
CA ALA A 29 -11.91 -9.48 9.74
C ALA A 29 -11.23 -8.18 9.31
N ARG A 30 -10.77 -7.37 10.26
CA ARG A 30 -10.09 -6.08 10.00
C ARG A 30 -8.72 -6.22 9.32
N PHE A 31 -8.11 -7.40 9.38
CA PHE A 31 -6.77 -7.64 8.86
C PHE A 31 -6.74 -8.60 7.67
N ARG A 32 -7.89 -8.96 7.10
CA ARG A 32 -7.90 -9.71 5.84
C ARG A 32 -7.67 -8.75 4.68
N PRO A 33 -6.60 -8.93 3.89
CA PRO A 33 -6.38 -8.12 2.71
C PRO A 33 -7.49 -8.41 1.69
N SER A 34 -8.05 -7.38 1.06
CA SER A 34 -8.93 -7.58 -0.08
C SER A 34 -8.12 -8.13 -1.26
N ARG A 35 -8.78 -8.84 -2.17
CA ARG A 35 -8.14 -9.36 -3.39
C ARG A 35 -7.70 -8.21 -4.31
N GLU A 36 -8.45 -7.14 -4.31
CA GLU A 36 -8.17 -5.92 -5.06
C GLU A 36 -6.89 -5.24 -4.54
N ALA A 37 -6.74 -5.14 -3.21
CA ALA A 37 -5.51 -4.63 -2.59
C ALA A 37 -4.30 -5.53 -2.89
N GLU A 38 -4.47 -6.86 -2.82
CA GLU A 38 -3.41 -7.81 -3.19
C GLU A 38 -3.01 -7.66 -4.67
N ALA A 39 -3.97 -7.58 -5.58
CA ALA A 39 -3.72 -7.41 -7.01
C ALA A 39 -2.99 -6.08 -7.27
N ARG A 40 -3.48 -4.98 -6.73
CA ARG A 40 -2.89 -3.65 -6.87
C ARG A 40 -1.44 -3.61 -6.36
N ILE A 41 -1.17 -4.12 -5.17
CA ILE A 41 0.17 -4.14 -4.59
C ILE A 41 1.11 -5.08 -5.36
N LEU A 42 0.62 -6.24 -5.83
CA LEU A 42 1.39 -7.14 -6.67
C LEU A 42 1.81 -6.46 -7.99
N LEU A 43 0.86 -5.80 -8.67
CA LEU A 43 1.12 -5.04 -9.89
C LEU A 43 2.13 -3.92 -9.66
N LEU A 44 2.02 -3.21 -8.54
CA LEU A 44 2.95 -2.13 -8.17
C LEU A 44 4.36 -2.67 -7.93
N ILE A 45 4.50 -3.75 -7.14
CA ILE A 45 5.79 -4.40 -6.91
C ILE A 45 6.38 -4.88 -8.24
N ASP A 46 5.59 -5.54 -9.08
CA ASP A 46 6.06 -6.03 -10.37
C ASP A 46 6.55 -4.89 -11.27
N ALA A 47 5.80 -3.80 -11.37
CA ALA A 47 6.18 -2.66 -12.18
C ALA A 47 7.52 -2.04 -11.75
N PHE A 48 7.80 -1.97 -10.45
CA PHE A 48 9.00 -1.32 -9.91
C PHE A 48 10.16 -2.28 -9.60
N SER A 49 9.96 -3.58 -9.70
CA SER A 49 11.00 -4.59 -9.49
C SER A 49 11.45 -5.32 -10.76
N ARG A 50 10.92 -4.95 -11.93
CA ARG A 50 11.35 -5.55 -13.20
C ARG A 50 12.84 -5.33 -13.44
N LYS A 51 13.53 -6.40 -13.87
CA LYS A 51 14.95 -6.35 -14.21
C LYS A 51 15.24 -5.31 -15.28
N ASN A 52 16.25 -4.49 -15.07
CA ASN A 52 17.02 -3.93 -16.16
C ASN A 52 17.95 -5.02 -16.70
N LYS A 53 18.44 -4.89 -17.94
CA LYS A 53 19.24 -5.91 -18.65
C LYS A 53 20.39 -6.52 -17.83
N THR A 54 20.85 -5.88 -16.77
CA THR A 54 22.06 -6.22 -16.01
C THR A 54 21.89 -6.36 -14.49
N GLN A 55 20.79 -5.88 -13.89
CA GLN A 55 20.64 -5.89 -12.42
C GLN A 55 19.24 -6.30 -11.97
N GLU A 56 19.21 -7.11 -10.92
CA GLU A 56 17.99 -7.37 -10.18
C GLU A 56 17.55 -6.11 -9.44
N ARG A 57 16.29 -5.73 -9.62
CA ARG A 57 15.69 -4.58 -8.94
C ARG A 57 14.70 -5.06 -7.91
N TYR A 58 14.61 -4.30 -6.83
CA TYR A 58 13.65 -4.46 -5.77
C TYR A 58 12.95 -3.12 -5.54
N LEU A 59 11.66 -3.16 -5.23
CA LEU A 59 10.97 -2.01 -4.66
C LEU A 59 11.47 -1.82 -3.22
N GLU A 60 12.14 -0.71 -2.95
CA GLU A 60 12.84 -0.46 -1.69
C GLU A 60 11.91 0.06 -0.60
N GLY A 61 11.56 -0.79 0.32
CA GLY A 61 10.87 -0.44 1.56
C GLY A 61 9.36 -0.13 1.42
N ARG A 62 8.64 -0.38 2.51
CA ARG A 62 7.20 -0.13 2.59
C ARG A 62 6.83 1.34 2.46
N ILE A 63 7.71 2.24 2.88
CA ILE A 63 7.46 3.69 2.79
C ILE A 63 7.47 4.18 1.34
N LYS A 64 8.36 3.65 0.48
CA LYS A 64 8.32 3.93 -0.96
C LYS A 64 7.08 3.31 -1.59
N LEU A 65 6.76 2.07 -1.23
CA LEU A 65 5.55 1.39 -1.68
C LEU A 65 4.30 2.20 -1.36
N ALA A 66 4.15 2.67 -0.11
CA ALA A 66 2.99 3.46 0.31
C ALA A 66 2.82 4.76 -0.47
N LYS A 67 3.92 5.45 -0.79
CA LYS A 67 3.89 6.68 -1.59
C LYS A 67 3.45 6.44 -3.03
N LEU A 68 3.95 5.37 -3.64
CA LEU A 68 3.56 4.98 -4.99
C LEU A 68 2.11 4.47 -5.04
N ASP A 69 1.69 3.71 -4.03
CA ASP A 69 0.31 3.23 -3.91
C ASP A 69 -0.67 4.39 -3.67
N PHE A 70 -0.28 5.39 -2.88
CA PHE A 70 -1.08 6.61 -2.73
C PHE A 70 -1.34 7.27 -4.09
N LEU A 71 -0.31 7.51 -4.87
CA LEU A 71 -0.49 8.12 -6.19
C LEU A 71 -1.29 7.22 -7.14
N LEU A 72 -1.15 5.90 -7.03
CA LEU A 72 -1.95 4.97 -7.82
C LEU A 72 -3.44 5.01 -7.46
N ARG A 73 -3.75 5.18 -6.18
CA ARG A 73 -5.13 5.19 -5.64
C ARG A 73 -5.85 6.52 -5.81
N TYR A 74 -5.11 7.64 -5.87
CA TYR A 74 -5.67 9.00 -5.89
C TYR A 74 -5.38 9.68 -7.24
N PRO A 75 -6.26 9.54 -8.23
CA PRO A 75 -6.03 10.04 -9.60
C PRO A 75 -5.76 11.54 -9.67
N ARG A 76 -6.48 12.34 -8.88
CA ARG A 76 -6.30 13.79 -8.78
C ARG A 76 -4.87 14.15 -8.40
N HIS A 77 -4.35 13.55 -7.35
CA HIS A 77 -2.99 13.81 -6.86
C HIS A 77 -1.93 13.24 -7.81
N LEU A 78 -2.21 12.08 -8.42
CA LEU A 78 -1.33 11.53 -9.45
C LEU A 78 -1.16 12.50 -10.61
N ARG A 79 -2.27 13.06 -11.15
CA ARG A 79 -2.22 14.05 -12.24
C ARG A 79 -1.40 15.28 -11.84
N GLN A 80 -1.65 15.84 -10.66
CA GLN A 80 -0.93 16.99 -10.13
C GLN A 80 0.58 16.75 -10.10
N VAL A 81 1.01 15.64 -9.50
CA VAL A 81 2.44 15.28 -9.39
C VAL A 81 3.05 14.99 -10.76
N LEU A 82 2.33 14.29 -11.65
CA LEU A 82 2.84 14.00 -13.00
C LEU A 82 3.09 15.27 -13.79
N LEU A 83 2.15 16.24 -13.79
CA LEU A 83 2.30 17.52 -14.45
C LEU A 83 3.48 18.32 -13.90
N ALA A 84 3.61 18.41 -12.57
CA ALA A 84 4.71 19.10 -11.92
C ALA A 84 6.09 18.49 -12.26
N HIS A 85 6.13 17.20 -12.60
CA HIS A 85 7.38 16.48 -12.82
C HIS A 85 7.57 15.95 -14.25
N GLY A 86 6.99 16.65 -15.24
CA GLY A 86 7.38 16.54 -16.64
C GLY A 86 6.47 15.70 -17.54
N ALA A 87 5.31 15.25 -17.07
CA ALA A 87 4.30 14.68 -17.96
C ALA A 87 3.54 15.79 -18.69
N SER A 88 3.19 15.56 -19.96
CA SER A 88 2.33 16.50 -20.69
C SER A 88 0.83 16.24 -20.43
N PRO A 89 -0.04 17.25 -20.63
CA PRO A 89 -1.48 17.06 -20.49
C PRO A 89 -2.06 15.92 -21.33
N GLU A 90 -1.54 15.70 -22.53
CA GLU A 90 -1.97 14.63 -23.43
C GLU A 90 -1.65 13.25 -22.87
N GLN A 91 -0.51 13.11 -22.19
CA GLN A 91 -0.07 11.83 -21.61
C GLN A 91 -0.93 11.39 -20.42
N ILE A 92 -1.52 12.35 -19.73
CA ILE A 92 -2.36 12.10 -18.56
C ILE A 92 -3.86 12.26 -18.85
N ALA A 93 -4.25 12.48 -20.10
CA ALA A 93 -5.66 12.72 -20.50
C ALA A 93 -6.59 11.55 -20.11
N GLY A 94 -6.06 10.32 -20.08
CA GLY A 94 -6.83 9.12 -19.67
C GLY A 94 -6.96 8.93 -18.16
N ILE A 95 -6.45 9.84 -17.33
CA ILE A 95 -6.64 9.80 -15.87
C ILE A 95 -7.73 10.81 -15.51
N ASP A 96 -8.88 10.33 -15.06
CA ASP A 96 -9.96 11.19 -14.58
C ASP A 96 -9.61 11.76 -13.19
N PRO A 97 -9.50 13.08 -13.00
CA PRO A 97 -9.21 13.68 -11.72
C PRO A 97 -10.36 13.57 -10.70
N ASP A 98 -11.59 13.38 -11.19
CA ASP A 98 -12.79 13.31 -10.38
C ASP A 98 -13.17 11.86 -10.00
N GLU A 99 -12.40 10.89 -10.51
CA GLU A 99 -12.55 9.50 -10.13
C GLU A 99 -12.27 9.32 -8.63
N ALA A 100 -13.16 8.61 -7.94
CA ALA A 100 -13.01 8.31 -6.52
C ALA A 100 -11.71 7.52 -6.25
N PRO A 101 -11.06 7.73 -5.10
CA PRO A 101 -9.89 6.95 -4.71
C PRO A 101 -10.21 5.46 -4.72
N LEU A 102 -9.26 4.66 -5.19
CA LEU A 102 -9.36 3.21 -5.15
C LEU A 102 -9.24 2.71 -3.70
N ASP A 103 -10.14 1.80 -3.29
CA ASP A 103 -10.09 1.16 -1.98
C ASP A 103 -10.33 2.14 -0.80
N ALA A 104 -10.16 1.67 0.45
CA ALA A 104 -10.28 2.51 1.63
C ALA A 104 -9.31 3.69 1.63
N ARG A 105 -9.67 4.78 2.30
CA ARG A 105 -8.82 5.97 2.38
C ARG A 105 -7.51 5.65 3.11
N MET A 106 -6.43 6.28 2.66
CA MET A 106 -5.15 6.26 3.36
C MET A 106 -5.13 7.36 4.41
N MET A 107 -4.41 7.10 5.51
CA MET A 107 -4.25 8.08 6.57
C MET A 107 -2.92 8.85 6.43
N ARG A 108 -2.89 10.05 6.98
CA ARG A 108 -1.68 10.82 7.18
C ARG A 108 -0.83 10.20 8.27
N TYR A 109 0.41 9.84 7.95
CA TYR A 109 1.36 9.27 8.90
C TYR A 109 2.71 10.00 8.85
N ARG A 110 3.63 9.67 9.79
CA ARG A 110 4.91 10.38 9.99
C ARG A 110 5.73 10.61 8.72
N TYR A 111 5.67 9.67 7.76
CA TYR A 111 6.48 9.73 6.54
C TYR A 111 5.64 9.91 5.26
N GLY A 112 4.41 10.36 5.40
CA GLY A 112 3.46 10.53 4.29
C GLY A 112 2.24 9.63 4.41
N PRO A 113 1.55 9.37 3.29
CA PRO A 113 0.39 8.47 3.26
C PRO A 113 0.74 7.07 3.74
N TRP A 114 -0.19 6.46 4.48
CA TRP A 114 -0.03 5.12 5.02
C TRP A 114 -1.36 4.37 5.10
N ASP A 115 -1.30 3.06 4.87
CA ASP A 115 -2.40 2.14 5.05
C ASP A 115 -1.95 0.98 5.95
N PRO A 116 -2.58 0.77 7.12
CA PRO A 116 -2.23 -0.33 8.02
C PRO A 116 -2.38 -1.71 7.39
N SER A 117 -3.20 -1.86 6.36
CA SER A 117 -3.43 -3.12 5.66
C SER A 117 -2.17 -3.66 4.94
N TYR A 118 -1.16 -2.83 4.69
CA TYR A 118 0.07 -3.28 4.02
C TYR A 118 0.75 -4.46 4.70
N TYR A 119 0.66 -4.59 6.03
CA TYR A 119 1.23 -5.74 6.72
C TYR A 119 0.51 -7.04 6.34
N ALA A 120 -0.81 -6.99 6.27
CA ALA A 120 -1.62 -8.15 5.89
C ALA A 120 -1.46 -8.48 4.39
N VAL A 121 -1.50 -7.45 3.53
CA VAL A 121 -1.33 -7.61 2.07
C VAL A 121 0.04 -8.20 1.74
N LEU A 122 1.12 -7.60 2.23
CA LEU A 122 2.47 -8.10 2.00
C LEU A 122 2.68 -9.48 2.62
N GLY A 123 2.17 -9.71 3.84
CA GLY A 123 2.22 -11.02 4.49
C GLY A 123 1.54 -12.11 3.67
N SER A 124 0.37 -11.82 3.10
CA SER A 124 -0.34 -12.73 2.22
C SER A 124 0.42 -13.02 0.91
N LEU A 125 0.90 -11.98 0.23
CA LEU A 125 1.65 -12.13 -1.02
C LEU A 125 2.95 -12.92 -0.83
N ILE A 126 3.68 -12.65 0.27
CA ILE A 126 4.91 -13.36 0.63
C ILE A 126 4.60 -14.81 1.02
N GLY A 127 3.61 -15.03 1.89
CA GLY A 127 3.22 -16.37 2.36
C GLY A 127 2.72 -17.28 1.24
N ARG A 128 2.16 -16.70 0.16
CA ARG A 128 1.75 -17.41 -1.06
C ARG A 128 2.88 -17.59 -2.08
N GLY A 129 4.10 -17.13 -1.77
CA GLY A 129 5.24 -17.22 -2.68
C GLY A 129 5.14 -16.34 -3.93
N LEU A 130 4.32 -15.29 -3.90
CA LEU A 130 4.14 -14.37 -5.03
C LEU A 130 5.16 -13.20 -4.99
N VAL A 131 5.67 -12.89 -3.81
CA VAL A 131 6.64 -11.81 -3.59
C VAL A 131 7.83 -12.33 -2.79
N ASP A 132 9.03 -12.11 -3.32
CA ASP A 132 10.30 -12.36 -2.66
C ASP A 132 10.71 -11.12 -1.86
N VAL A 133 11.30 -11.35 -0.69
CA VAL A 133 11.82 -10.29 0.20
C VAL A 133 13.32 -10.45 0.35
N LYS A 134 14.04 -9.34 0.21
CA LYS A 134 15.49 -9.29 0.42
C LYS A 134 15.83 -8.24 1.49
N PRO A 135 16.65 -8.57 2.49
CA PRO A 135 17.24 -7.55 3.34
C PRO A 135 18.10 -6.58 2.54
N LEU A 136 17.97 -5.28 2.81
CA LEU A 136 18.78 -4.21 2.27
C LEU A 136 19.47 -3.49 3.43
N ASP A 137 20.45 -2.63 3.15
CA ASP A 137 21.14 -1.83 4.18
C ASP A 137 20.16 -1.03 5.05
N LYS A 138 19.05 -0.60 4.46
CA LYS A 138 17.96 0.09 5.18
C LYS A 138 16.61 -0.58 4.88
N GLY A 139 16.23 -1.57 5.70
CA GLY A 139 14.95 -2.25 5.62
C GLY A 139 14.93 -3.41 4.63
N PHE A 140 13.86 -3.55 3.87
CA PHE A 140 13.62 -4.68 2.97
C PHE A 140 13.28 -4.21 1.56
N GLY A 141 13.72 -4.97 0.56
CA GLY A 141 13.28 -4.86 -0.83
C GLY A 141 12.27 -5.95 -1.18
N TYR A 142 11.32 -5.61 -2.03
CA TYR A 142 10.26 -6.50 -2.50
C TYR A 142 10.39 -6.69 -4.00
N ARG A 143 10.19 -7.93 -4.47
CA ARG A 143 10.19 -8.29 -5.88
C ARG A 143 9.16 -9.37 -6.14
N THR A 144 8.51 -9.36 -7.28
CA THR A 144 7.70 -10.51 -7.70
C THR A 144 8.57 -11.73 -7.94
N SER A 145 8.14 -12.88 -7.42
CA SER A 145 8.67 -14.19 -7.81
C SER A 145 8.28 -14.53 -9.26
N VAL A 146 8.74 -15.66 -9.77
CA VAL A 146 8.29 -16.16 -11.08
C VAL A 146 6.77 -16.34 -11.11
N ALA A 147 6.21 -16.95 -10.05
CA ALA A 147 4.76 -17.13 -9.93
C ALA A 147 4.02 -15.78 -9.82
N GLY A 148 4.56 -14.85 -9.01
CA GLY A 148 4.00 -13.51 -8.86
C GLY A 148 4.03 -12.70 -10.16
N ALA A 149 5.11 -12.77 -10.92
CA ALA A 149 5.22 -12.11 -12.22
C ALA A 149 4.22 -12.71 -13.25
N GLY A 150 4.03 -14.03 -13.24
CA GLY A 150 3.02 -14.70 -14.06
C GLY A 150 1.60 -14.25 -13.70
N LEU A 151 1.26 -14.19 -12.41
CA LEU A 151 -0.03 -13.68 -11.96
C LEU A 151 -0.22 -12.21 -12.31
N ALA A 152 0.81 -11.37 -12.10
CA ALA A 152 0.75 -9.96 -12.47
C ALA A 152 0.53 -9.77 -13.98
N ALA A 153 1.11 -10.63 -14.83
CA ALA A 153 0.88 -10.60 -16.26
C ALA A 153 -0.56 -10.98 -16.63
N ALA A 154 -1.12 -12.00 -15.96
CA ALA A 154 -2.51 -12.40 -16.16
C ALA A 154 -3.50 -11.29 -15.74
N ILE A 155 -3.26 -10.65 -14.59
CA ILE A 155 -4.08 -9.52 -14.14
C ILE A 155 -4.01 -8.36 -15.15
N ARG A 156 -2.82 -8.04 -15.68
CA ARG A 156 -2.69 -6.97 -16.70
C ARG A 156 -3.40 -7.24 -18.00
N ALA A 157 -3.64 -8.51 -18.33
CA ALA A 157 -4.32 -8.88 -19.54
C ALA A 157 -5.86 -8.76 -19.44
N ASP A 158 -6.38 -8.49 -18.25
CA ASP A 158 -7.80 -8.21 -18.01
C ASP A 158 -8.07 -6.72 -18.20
N ASP A 159 -8.95 -6.35 -19.13
CA ASP A 159 -9.28 -4.99 -19.52
C ASP A 159 -9.79 -4.14 -18.34
N SER A 160 -10.36 -4.77 -17.30
CA SER A 160 -10.78 -4.07 -16.08
C SER A 160 -9.62 -3.40 -15.33
N PHE A 161 -8.38 -3.83 -15.57
CA PHE A 161 -7.18 -3.25 -15.00
C PHE A 161 -6.49 -2.22 -15.89
N ASP A 162 -7.02 -1.89 -17.06
CA ASP A 162 -6.43 -0.90 -17.98
C ASP A 162 -6.16 0.46 -17.33
N PRO A 163 -7.08 1.05 -16.53
CA PRO A 163 -6.79 2.31 -15.84
C PRO A 163 -5.60 2.21 -14.87
N ILE A 164 -5.49 1.10 -14.14
CA ILE A 164 -4.36 0.84 -13.24
C ILE A 164 -3.06 0.65 -14.04
N ASN A 165 -3.10 -0.10 -15.14
CA ASN A 165 -1.95 -0.34 -16.01
C ASN A 165 -1.40 0.97 -16.61
N GLN A 166 -2.28 1.87 -17.04
CA GLN A 166 -1.92 3.19 -17.54
C GLN A 166 -1.23 4.02 -16.44
N ARG A 167 -1.82 4.09 -15.24
CA ARG A 167 -1.24 4.81 -14.09
C ARG A 167 0.12 4.23 -13.70
N LEU A 168 0.26 2.92 -13.63
CA LEU A 168 1.54 2.25 -13.33
C LEU A 168 2.62 2.58 -14.36
N THR A 169 2.26 2.65 -15.63
CA THR A 169 3.18 3.02 -16.71
C THR A 169 3.69 4.44 -16.51
N LEU A 170 2.81 5.38 -16.19
CA LEU A 170 3.18 6.78 -15.93
C LEU A 170 3.99 6.93 -14.64
N LEU A 171 3.57 6.27 -13.55
CA LEU A 171 4.33 6.22 -12.30
C LEU A 171 5.75 5.73 -12.55
N ARG A 172 5.91 4.64 -13.32
CA ARG A 172 7.21 4.07 -13.64
C ARG A 172 8.06 5.00 -14.47
N ARG A 173 7.47 5.68 -15.43
CA ARG A 173 8.17 6.59 -16.34
C ARG A 173 8.67 7.85 -15.64
N TYR A 174 7.84 8.49 -14.83
CA TYR A 174 8.11 9.81 -14.26
C TYR A 174 8.54 9.77 -12.78
N LEU A 175 8.05 8.81 -12.02
CA LEU A 175 8.16 8.78 -10.56
C LEU A 175 8.95 7.58 -10.01
N ASP A 176 9.77 6.91 -10.84
CA ASP A 176 10.71 5.91 -10.35
C ASP A 176 11.93 6.58 -9.70
N ARG A 177 11.69 7.12 -8.53
CA ARG A 177 12.63 7.90 -7.72
C ARG A 177 12.85 7.24 -6.36
N SER A 178 13.85 7.73 -5.62
CA SER A 178 14.05 7.30 -4.23
C SER A 178 12.88 7.70 -3.33
N GLY A 179 12.70 7.00 -2.22
CA GLY A 179 11.64 7.32 -1.26
C GLY A 179 11.72 8.74 -0.70
N ASN A 180 12.92 9.34 -0.63
CA ASN A 180 13.09 10.73 -0.19
C ASN A 180 12.63 11.74 -1.26
N VAL A 181 12.94 11.49 -2.51
CA VAL A 181 12.48 12.34 -3.62
C VAL A 181 10.95 12.27 -3.71
N LEU A 182 10.37 11.07 -3.68
CA LEU A 182 8.91 10.92 -3.66
C LEU A 182 8.26 11.61 -2.45
N LYS A 183 8.93 11.63 -1.29
CA LYS A 183 8.44 12.40 -0.14
C LYS A 183 8.30 13.89 -0.49
N ASN A 184 9.32 14.46 -1.11
CA ASN A 184 9.30 15.89 -1.47
C ASN A 184 8.15 16.18 -2.44
N TYR A 185 7.94 15.33 -3.46
CA TYR A 185 6.84 15.48 -4.41
C TYR A 185 5.47 15.41 -3.74
N LEU A 186 5.28 14.51 -2.77
CA LEU A 186 4.02 14.44 -2.04
C LEU A 186 3.80 15.63 -1.10
N TYR A 187 4.86 16.24 -0.57
CA TYR A 187 4.75 17.45 0.24
C TYR A 187 4.51 18.73 -0.58
N GLU A 188 4.46 18.65 -1.89
CA GLU A 188 3.93 19.71 -2.78
C GLU A 188 2.40 19.68 -2.85
N ILE A 189 1.75 18.65 -2.32
CA ILE A 189 0.30 18.48 -2.25
C ILE A 189 -0.20 19.08 -0.93
N PRO A 190 -0.97 20.21 -0.95
CA PRO A 190 -1.44 20.86 0.27
C PRO A 190 -2.24 19.93 1.18
N GLU A 191 -3.11 19.12 0.63
CA GLU A 191 -3.96 18.19 1.38
C GLU A 191 -3.15 17.17 2.20
N ILE A 192 -1.93 16.85 1.78
CA ILE A 192 -1.04 15.96 2.56
C ILE A 192 -0.31 16.74 3.66
N VAL A 193 0.07 17.99 3.39
CA VAL A 193 0.81 18.83 4.34
C VAL A 193 -0.09 19.28 5.48
N ASP A 194 -1.31 19.70 5.14
CA ASP A 194 -2.26 20.30 6.08
C ASP A 194 -3.02 19.25 6.90
N ALA A 195 -3.10 17.99 6.42
CA ALA A 195 -3.76 16.91 7.15
C ALA A 195 -3.13 16.66 8.52
N ALA A 196 -3.96 16.50 9.53
CA ALA A 196 -3.52 16.10 10.87
C ALA A 196 -3.01 14.64 10.89
N TRP A 197 -2.26 14.31 11.92
CA TRP A 197 -1.78 12.92 12.08
C TRP A 197 -2.95 11.97 12.25
N HIS A 198 -2.95 10.87 11.48
CA HIS A 198 -3.98 9.85 11.41
C HIS A 198 -5.30 10.33 10.78
N GLU A 199 -5.33 11.51 10.21
CA GLU A 199 -6.45 11.97 9.40
C GLU A 199 -6.49 11.24 8.06
N ASP A 200 -7.70 10.94 7.59
CA ASP A 200 -7.91 10.34 6.29
C ASP A 200 -7.59 11.34 5.17
N LEU A 201 -6.80 10.89 4.20
CA LEU A 201 -6.46 11.68 3.02
C LEU A 201 -7.58 11.60 1.98
N THR A 202 -7.94 12.74 1.41
CA THR A 202 -9.04 12.89 0.43
C THR A 202 -8.52 13.19 -0.96
#